data_5e8b7bb69772018b94b43850b06b85cf
#
_entry.id   5e8b7bb69772018b94b43850b06b85cf
#
_cell.length_a   1.000
_cell.length_b   1.000
_cell.length_c   1.000
_cell.angle_alpha   90.00
_cell.angle_beta   90.00
_cell.angle_gamma   90.00
#
_symmetry.space_group_name_H-M   'P 1'
#
loop_
_entity.id
_entity.type
_entity.pdbx_description
1 polymer ?
#
loop_
_entity_poly.entity_id
_entity_poly.type
_entity_poly.pdbx_seq_one_letter_code
_entity_poly.pdbx_strand_id
1 'polypeptide(L)'
;MLFRSQLGTQTQVTMVVSPWNEVINDVFVDLQFSGVEENTAALLQSKLPELQKQLEDVLQGSSADASDWAGGVLRRLVREKVEAELPEFRAAVDVVREDRRTVIQVVVYPVGQLVQSIDYEMVSQSIPNLLLLNIKQRYAQKTQELRGLPVIYVSRHKEELERSLLAELSAEPEVKRHNLRPSVVLTPGVNSGVRIRLESDEYKIWFEGYGDIGRNENNISGRAHFGKYISKRDEIFGEVGVTLDDVDWDFSAGYALHHGKTTVSYMRRSPLGENVYRLEQDITPKWRLRAEYFSGSDTTEIGVRYRIHEFLSAEYVYSNDKPYFRIVGNL
;
A
#
# COMPACT_ATOMS: atom_id res chain seq x y z
N MET A 1 -14.89 -42.09 -46.40
CA MET A 1 -14.55 -41.24 -47.55
C MET A 1 -15.47 -41.57 -48.68
N LEU A 2 -16.36 -40.72 -49.11
CA LEU A 2 -17.31 -40.94 -50.20
C LEU A 2 -16.90 -40.07 -51.40
N PHE A 3 -16.70 -40.70 -52.54
CA PHE A 3 -16.41 -40.02 -53.80
C PHE A 3 -17.67 -40.00 -54.66
N ARG A 4 -18.10 -38.86 -55.14
CA ARG A 4 -19.07 -38.71 -56.22
C ARG A 4 -18.37 -38.05 -57.42
N SER A 5 -18.40 -38.68 -58.56
CA SER A 5 -17.93 -38.11 -59.82
C SER A 5 -19.11 -37.96 -60.80
N GLN A 6 -19.24 -36.78 -61.39
CA GLN A 6 -20.11 -36.58 -62.57
C GLN A 6 -19.22 -36.47 -63.79
N LEU A 7 -19.42 -37.37 -64.75
CA LEU A 7 -18.76 -37.39 -66.03
C LEU A 7 -19.46 -36.47 -67.02
N GLY A 8 -18.82 -35.38 -67.42
CA GLY A 8 -19.25 -34.41 -68.45
C GLY A 8 -18.03 -33.81 -69.15
N THR A 9 -18.18 -32.72 -69.85
CA THR A 9 -17.05 -31.98 -70.46
C THR A 9 -16.06 -31.40 -69.48
N GLN A 10 -16.41 -31.35 -68.17
CA GLN A 10 -15.54 -31.12 -67.03
C GLN A 10 -15.89 -32.16 -65.94
N THR A 11 -14.87 -32.84 -65.41
CA THR A 11 -15.04 -33.78 -64.31
C THR A 11 -14.88 -33.01 -63.00
N GLN A 12 -15.97 -32.90 -62.24
CA GLN A 12 -15.96 -32.33 -60.91
C GLN A 12 -15.87 -33.47 -59.88
N VAL A 13 -14.82 -33.45 -59.08
CA VAL A 13 -14.64 -34.37 -57.96
C VAL A 13 -14.92 -33.64 -56.64
N THR A 14 -15.99 -34.01 -55.96
CA THR A 14 -16.30 -33.49 -54.63
C THR A 14 -15.84 -34.52 -53.60
N MET A 15 -14.89 -34.16 -52.75
CA MET A 15 -14.41 -34.98 -51.67
C MET A 15 -15.08 -34.52 -50.37
N VAL A 16 -15.84 -35.38 -49.74
CA VAL A 16 -16.38 -35.13 -48.39
C VAL A 16 -15.51 -35.90 -47.41
N VAL A 17 -14.83 -35.15 -46.56
CA VAL A 17 -14.00 -35.68 -45.49
C VAL A 17 -14.78 -35.58 -44.19
N SER A 18 -15.02 -36.71 -43.54
CA SER A 18 -15.60 -36.74 -42.20
C SER A 18 -14.54 -37.22 -41.20
N PRO A 19 -14.52 -36.73 -39.99
CA PRO A 19 -13.57 -37.18 -38.99
C PRO A 19 -13.80 -38.70 -38.71
N TRP A 20 -12.69 -39.42 -38.55
CA TRP A 20 -12.70 -40.88 -38.30
C TRP A 20 -13.10 -41.21 -36.87
N ASN A 21 -12.84 -40.26 -35.92
CA ASN A 21 -13.08 -40.37 -34.48
C ASN A 21 -14.05 -39.32 -33.95
N GLU A 22 -14.43 -39.47 -32.68
CA GLU A 22 -15.19 -38.44 -31.94
C GLU A 22 -14.58 -37.03 -32.11
N VAL A 23 -15.44 -36.08 -32.34
CA VAL A 23 -15.07 -34.68 -32.49
C VAL A 23 -15.16 -33.99 -31.11
N ILE A 24 -14.18 -33.19 -30.79
CA ILE A 24 -14.17 -32.39 -29.57
C ILE A 24 -15.19 -31.25 -29.72
N ASN A 25 -16.29 -31.34 -28.98
CA ASN A 25 -17.36 -30.37 -29.01
C ASN A 25 -17.37 -29.43 -27.79
N ASP A 26 -16.78 -29.87 -26.68
CA ASP A 26 -16.80 -29.16 -25.41
C ASP A 26 -15.37 -29.03 -24.87
N VAL A 27 -14.88 -27.80 -24.92
CA VAL A 27 -13.54 -27.43 -24.44
C VAL A 27 -13.69 -26.50 -23.26
N PHE A 28 -13.04 -26.78 -22.16
CA PHE A 28 -12.99 -25.95 -20.98
C PHE A 28 -11.54 -25.55 -20.69
N VAL A 29 -11.31 -24.26 -20.45
CA VAL A 29 -9.99 -23.74 -20.09
C VAL A 29 -9.97 -23.41 -18.61
N ASP A 30 -9.12 -24.12 -17.87
CA ASP A 30 -8.84 -23.87 -16.46
C ASP A 30 -7.52 -23.08 -16.36
N LEU A 31 -7.64 -21.77 -16.15
CA LEU A 31 -6.50 -20.85 -16.03
C LEU A 31 -6.25 -20.53 -14.57
N GLN A 32 -5.14 -21.03 -14.03
CA GLN A 32 -4.73 -20.86 -12.64
C GLN A 32 -3.42 -20.07 -12.54
N PHE A 33 -3.32 -19.23 -11.50
CA PHE A 33 -2.09 -18.53 -11.14
C PHE A 33 -1.53 -19.14 -9.84
N SER A 34 -0.34 -19.71 -9.92
CA SER A 34 0.31 -20.35 -8.78
C SER A 34 1.26 -19.38 -8.08
N GLY A 35 1.24 -19.36 -6.74
CA GLY A 35 2.18 -18.59 -5.93
C GLY A 35 1.84 -17.12 -5.76
N VAL A 36 0.64 -16.67 -6.16
CA VAL A 36 0.12 -15.32 -5.97
C VAL A 36 -1.23 -15.37 -5.25
N GLU A 37 -1.59 -14.28 -4.58
CA GLU A 37 -2.89 -14.14 -3.91
C GLU A 37 -4.05 -14.10 -4.92
N GLU A 38 -5.24 -14.52 -4.50
CA GLU A 38 -6.43 -14.68 -5.37
C GLU A 38 -6.82 -13.38 -6.09
N ASN A 39 -6.84 -12.25 -5.38
CA ASN A 39 -7.17 -10.94 -5.97
C ASN A 39 -6.14 -10.53 -7.03
N THR A 40 -4.87 -10.82 -6.77
CA THR A 40 -3.79 -10.57 -7.72
C THR A 40 -3.90 -11.49 -8.93
N ALA A 41 -4.26 -12.75 -8.73
CA ALA A 41 -4.51 -13.70 -9.82
C ALA A 41 -5.63 -13.18 -10.75
N ALA A 42 -6.74 -12.69 -10.19
CA ALA A 42 -7.84 -12.10 -10.96
C ALA A 42 -7.38 -10.86 -11.77
N LEU A 43 -6.55 -10.00 -11.18
CA LEU A 43 -5.96 -8.85 -11.88
C LEU A 43 -5.05 -9.30 -13.05
N LEU A 44 -4.20 -10.27 -12.82
CA LEU A 44 -3.30 -10.81 -13.86
C LEU A 44 -4.10 -11.50 -14.97
N GLN A 45 -5.15 -12.23 -14.63
CA GLN A 45 -6.06 -12.85 -15.60
C GLN A 45 -6.72 -11.80 -16.51
N SER A 46 -7.10 -10.65 -15.98
CA SER A 46 -7.69 -9.55 -16.77
C SER A 46 -6.75 -8.98 -17.84
N LYS A 47 -5.43 -9.19 -17.70
CA LYS A 47 -4.42 -8.82 -18.70
C LYS A 47 -4.29 -9.84 -19.85
N LEU A 48 -4.99 -10.98 -19.76
CA LEU A 48 -5.00 -12.04 -20.76
C LEU A 48 -6.42 -12.28 -21.32
N PRO A 49 -7.14 -11.25 -21.79
CA PRO A 49 -8.59 -11.33 -22.01
C PRO A 49 -9.01 -12.30 -23.14
N GLU A 50 -8.15 -12.51 -24.12
CA GLU A 50 -8.47 -13.36 -25.29
C GLU A 50 -7.84 -14.76 -25.20
N LEU A 51 -7.00 -15.02 -24.21
CA LEU A 51 -6.26 -16.27 -24.13
C LEU A 51 -7.21 -17.48 -24.07
N GLN A 52 -8.23 -17.43 -23.22
CA GLN A 52 -9.19 -18.50 -23.06
C GLN A 52 -9.87 -18.84 -24.38
N LYS A 53 -10.43 -17.85 -25.08
CA LYS A 53 -11.10 -18.05 -26.37
C LYS A 53 -10.15 -18.61 -27.44
N GLN A 54 -8.94 -18.11 -27.52
CA GLN A 54 -7.93 -18.59 -28.47
C GLN A 54 -7.57 -20.06 -28.23
N LEU A 55 -7.53 -20.50 -26.97
CA LEU A 55 -7.24 -21.88 -26.61
C LEU A 55 -8.44 -22.81 -26.96
N GLU A 56 -9.67 -22.35 -26.70
CA GLU A 56 -10.88 -23.07 -27.08
C GLU A 56 -10.96 -23.27 -28.60
N ASP A 57 -10.70 -22.20 -29.37
CA ASP A 57 -10.76 -22.22 -30.84
C ASP A 57 -9.74 -23.22 -31.47
N VAL A 58 -8.60 -23.47 -30.81
CA VAL A 58 -7.60 -24.41 -31.31
C VAL A 58 -8.10 -25.88 -31.30
N LEU A 59 -8.89 -26.26 -30.28
CA LEU A 59 -9.33 -27.65 -30.11
C LEU A 59 -10.76 -27.89 -30.57
N GLN A 60 -11.61 -26.86 -30.59
CA GLN A 60 -13.00 -27.01 -30.96
C GLN A 60 -13.16 -27.51 -32.41
N GLY A 61 -13.94 -28.56 -32.61
CA GLY A 61 -14.15 -29.16 -33.93
C GLY A 61 -13.00 -30.07 -34.41
N SER A 62 -11.94 -30.24 -33.64
CA SER A 62 -10.85 -31.14 -33.93
C SER A 62 -11.23 -32.58 -33.56
N SER A 63 -10.55 -33.59 -34.16
CA SER A 63 -10.75 -34.99 -33.74
C SER A 63 -10.15 -35.24 -32.36
N ALA A 64 -10.70 -36.18 -31.60
CA ALA A 64 -10.22 -36.51 -30.27
C ALA A 64 -8.73 -36.87 -30.23
N ASP A 65 -8.21 -37.53 -31.27
CA ASP A 65 -6.79 -37.85 -31.40
C ASP A 65 -5.91 -36.59 -31.66
N ALA A 66 -6.53 -35.47 -32.06
CA ALA A 66 -5.81 -34.22 -32.25
C ALA A 66 -5.33 -33.60 -30.93
N SER A 67 -5.92 -33.99 -29.81
CA SER A 67 -5.52 -33.48 -28.48
C SER A 67 -4.05 -33.78 -28.18
N ASP A 68 -3.51 -34.91 -28.61
CA ASP A 68 -2.13 -35.31 -28.32
C ASP A 68 -1.11 -34.45 -29.06
N TRP A 69 -1.33 -34.14 -30.33
CA TRP A 69 -0.43 -33.31 -31.10
C TRP A 69 -0.71 -31.78 -30.90
N ALA A 70 -1.94 -31.39 -30.63
CA ALA A 70 -2.33 -30.00 -30.37
C ALA A 70 -1.66 -29.44 -29.10
N GLY A 71 -1.29 -30.31 -28.14
CA GLY A 71 -0.57 -29.89 -26.93
C GLY A 71 0.71 -29.10 -27.21
N GLY A 72 1.39 -29.36 -28.32
CA GLY A 72 2.56 -28.58 -28.76
C GLY A 72 2.20 -27.16 -29.23
N VAL A 73 1.08 -27.05 -29.97
CA VAL A 73 0.57 -25.78 -30.47
C VAL A 73 0.05 -24.93 -29.31
N LEU A 74 -0.72 -25.54 -28.41
CA LEU A 74 -1.27 -24.85 -27.21
C LEU A 74 -0.15 -24.32 -26.32
N ARG A 75 0.87 -25.15 -26.02
CA ARG A 75 2.03 -24.71 -25.22
C ARG A 75 2.74 -23.51 -25.84
N ARG A 76 2.89 -23.51 -27.19
CA ARG A 76 3.51 -22.37 -27.89
C ARG A 76 2.65 -21.13 -27.78
N LEU A 77 1.35 -21.22 -28.06
CA LEU A 77 0.41 -20.11 -28.03
C LEU A 77 0.33 -19.48 -26.64
N VAL A 78 0.18 -20.30 -25.59
CA VAL A 78 0.16 -19.82 -24.20
C VAL A 78 1.48 -19.15 -23.84
N ARG A 79 2.63 -19.76 -24.21
CA ARG A 79 3.94 -19.17 -23.95
C ARG A 79 4.08 -17.80 -24.61
N GLU A 80 3.77 -17.70 -25.91
CA GLU A 80 3.88 -16.45 -26.66
C GLU A 80 2.99 -15.37 -26.07
N LYS A 81 1.75 -15.69 -25.68
CA LYS A 81 0.84 -14.73 -25.06
C LYS A 81 1.25 -14.34 -23.66
N VAL A 82 1.58 -15.29 -22.80
CA VAL A 82 1.99 -15.01 -21.42
C VAL A 82 3.32 -14.23 -21.42
N GLU A 83 4.30 -14.59 -22.24
CA GLU A 83 5.58 -13.89 -22.29
C GLU A 83 5.45 -12.48 -22.90
N ALA A 84 4.48 -12.24 -23.79
CA ALA A 84 4.23 -10.92 -24.35
C ALA A 84 3.59 -9.97 -23.34
N GLU A 85 2.54 -10.41 -22.63
CA GLU A 85 1.77 -9.58 -21.71
C GLU A 85 2.35 -9.57 -20.28
N LEU A 86 2.91 -10.71 -19.86
CA LEU A 86 3.45 -10.95 -18.52
C LEU A 86 4.85 -11.58 -18.59
N PRO A 87 5.87 -10.86 -19.05
CA PRO A 87 7.20 -11.45 -19.31
C PRO A 87 7.93 -11.97 -18.07
N GLU A 88 7.47 -11.60 -16.87
CA GLU A 88 7.96 -12.12 -15.60
C GLU A 88 7.30 -13.42 -15.15
N PHE A 89 6.40 -13.96 -15.98
CA PHE A 89 5.70 -15.19 -15.71
C PHE A 89 6.02 -16.25 -16.77
N ARG A 90 5.80 -17.49 -16.42
CA ARG A 90 5.85 -18.65 -17.33
C ARG A 90 4.56 -19.45 -17.14
N ALA A 91 4.23 -20.24 -18.15
CA ALA A 91 3.05 -21.08 -18.11
C ALA A 91 3.40 -22.53 -18.40
N ALA A 92 2.78 -23.44 -17.65
CA ALA A 92 2.68 -24.86 -17.97
C ALA A 92 1.28 -25.12 -18.52
N VAL A 93 1.20 -25.95 -19.56
CA VAL A 93 -0.06 -26.33 -20.21
C VAL A 93 -0.15 -27.82 -20.27
N ASP A 94 -1.27 -28.34 -19.80
CA ASP A 94 -1.65 -29.73 -19.92
C ASP A 94 -3.05 -29.86 -20.52
N VAL A 95 -3.31 -30.95 -21.25
CA VAL A 95 -4.61 -31.23 -21.87
C VAL A 95 -5.10 -32.53 -21.30
N VAL A 96 -6.16 -32.48 -20.54
CA VAL A 96 -6.77 -33.63 -19.88
C VAL A 96 -8.13 -33.89 -20.49
N ARG A 97 -8.37 -35.13 -20.83
CA ARG A 97 -9.67 -35.58 -21.33
C ARG A 97 -10.48 -36.17 -20.17
N GLU A 98 -11.61 -35.58 -19.88
CA GLU A 98 -12.57 -36.05 -18.89
C GLU A 98 -13.88 -36.42 -19.57
N ASP A 99 -14.18 -37.75 -19.65
CA ASP A 99 -15.37 -38.30 -20.30
C ASP A 99 -15.68 -37.67 -21.67
N ARG A 100 -16.56 -36.65 -21.70
CA ARG A 100 -16.98 -35.94 -22.92
C ARG A 100 -16.40 -34.55 -23.09
N ARG A 101 -15.58 -34.08 -22.11
CA ARG A 101 -14.98 -32.76 -22.11
C ARG A 101 -13.47 -32.81 -22.26
N THR A 102 -12.94 -31.87 -22.97
CA THR A 102 -11.48 -31.65 -23.00
C THR A 102 -11.16 -30.42 -22.14
N VAL A 103 -10.33 -30.64 -21.11
CA VAL A 103 -9.92 -29.55 -20.20
C VAL A 103 -8.49 -29.16 -20.55
N ILE A 104 -8.28 -27.91 -20.86
CA ILE A 104 -6.95 -27.26 -21.02
C ILE A 104 -6.59 -26.65 -19.70
N GLN A 105 -5.68 -27.28 -18.98
CA GLN A 105 -5.14 -26.75 -17.73
C GLN A 105 -3.96 -25.85 -18.03
N VAL A 106 -4.05 -24.58 -17.65
CA VAL A 106 -2.99 -23.59 -17.80
C VAL A 106 -2.60 -23.10 -16.42
N VAL A 107 -1.38 -23.40 -16.00
CA VAL A 107 -0.83 -22.92 -14.72
C VAL A 107 0.23 -21.88 -15.02
N VAL A 108 -0.08 -20.61 -14.70
CA VAL A 108 0.84 -19.48 -14.81
C VAL A 108 1.55 -19.29 -13.46
N TYR A 109 2.86 -19.19 -13.49
CA TYR A 109 3.68 -19.06 -12.29
C TYR A 109 4.76 -18.00 -12.45
N PRO A 110 5.09 -17.25 -11.38
CA PRO A 110 6.08 -16.20 -11.42
C PRO A 110 7.50 -16.76 -11.53
N VAL A 111 8.41 -16.00 -12.14
CA VAL A 111 9.83 -16.34 -12.24
C VAL A 111 10.72 -15.22 -11.76
N GLY A 112 11.93 -15.60 -11.31
CA GLY A 112 12.90 -14.65 -10.77
C GLY A 112 12.75 -14.42 -9.26
N GLN A 113 13.21 -13.27 -8.78
CA GLN A 113 13.06 -12.90 -7.38
C GLN A 113 11.63 -12.47 -7.09
N LEU A 114 11.04 -13.06 -6.05
CA LEU A 114 9.67 -12.77 -5.63
C LEU A 114 9.65 -11.86 -4.41
N VAL A 115 8.59 -11.09 -4.27
CA VAL A 115 8.29 -10.33 -3.05
C VAL A 115 7.93 -11.33 -1.94
N GLN A 116 8.75 -11.40 -0.90
CA GLN A 116 8.57 -12.30 0.24
C GLN A 116 7.83 -11.64 1.41
N SER A 117 8.11 -10.37 1.63
CA SER A 117 7.50 -9.59 2.70
C SER A 117 7.20 -8.16 2.27
N ILE A 118 6.21 -7.56 2.93
CA ILE A 118 5.83 -6.16 2.74
C ILE A 118 6.10 -5.41 4.05
N ASP A 119 6.95 -4.40 3.97
CA ASP A 119 7.15 -3.41 5.03
C ASP A 119 6.15 -2.27 4.80
N TYR A 120 5.04 -2.32 5.54
CA TYR A 120 3.94 -1.38 5.41
C TYR A 120 3.99 -0.32 6.50
N GLU A 121 4.00 0.95 6.11
CA GLU A 121 3.95 2.09 7.00
C GLU A 121 2.86 3.07 6.55
N MET A 122 1.91 3.42 7.43
CA MET A 122 0.95 4.50 7.21
C MET A 122 1.10 5.51 8.34
N VAL A 123 1.39 6.76 7.99
CA VAL A 123 1.68 7.83 8.95
C VAL A 123 0.92 9.12 8.60
N SER A 124 0.59 9.90 9.62
CA SER A 124 0.16 11.29 9.51
C SER A 124 0.89 12.14 10.54
N GLN A 125 1.17 13.39 10.17
CA GLN A 125 1.63 14.42 11.10
C GLN A 125 0.55 15.44 11.41
N SER A 126 -0.56 15.40 10.66
CA SER A 126 -1.66 16.34 10.76
C SER A 126 -2.88 15.82 11.52
N ILE A 127 -3.00 14.50 11.67
CA ILE A 127 -4.08 13.90 12.45
C ILE A 127 -3.58 12.76 13.33
N PRO A 128 -4.25 12.47 14.46
CA PRO A 128 -3.88 11.36 15.35
C PRO A 128 -3.92 10.01 14.66
N ASN A 129 -2.92 9.18 14.93
CA ASN A 129 -2.83 7.82 14.37
C ASN A 129 -4.03 6.95 14.77
N LEU A 130 -4.63 7.22 15.92
CA LEU A 130 -5.83 6.52 16.40
C LEU A 130 -7.01 6.63 15.42
N LEU A 131 -7.18 7.79 14.77
CA LEU A 131 -8.24 8.00 13.78
C LEU A 131 -7.98 7.25 12.46
N LEU A 132 -6.75 6.85 12.20
CA LEU A 132 -6.34 6.14 11.00
C LEU A 132 -6.33 4.61 11.15
N LEU A 133 -6.55 4.06 12.35
CA LEU A 133 -6.39 2.63 12.62
C LEU A 133 -7.18 1.72 11.68
N ASN A 134 -8.44 2.06 11.39
CA ASN A 134 -9.29 1.25 10.52
C ASN A 134 -8.79 1.23 9.07
N ILE A 135 -8.43 2.39 8.54
CA ILE A 135 -7.85 2.51 7.19
C ILE A 135 -6.53 1.74 7.14
N LYS A 136 -5.71 1.93 8.16
CA LYS A 136 -4.39 1.31 8.27
C LYS A 136 -4.46 -0.21 8.21
N GLN A 137 -5.38 -0.84 8.97
CA GLN A 137 -5.56 -2.28 8.95
C GLN A 137 -6.02 -2.79 7.57
N ARG A 138 -6.98 -2.11 6.94
CA ARG A 138 -7.46 -2.49 5.60
C ARG A 138 -6.35 -2.45 4.55
N TYR A 139 -5.57 -1.36 4.54
CA TYR A 139 -4.49 -1.22 3.55
C TYR A 139 -3.26 -2.07 3.87
N ALA A 140 -3.02 -2.40 5.15
CA ALA A 140 -2.02 -3.39 5.52
C ALA A 140 -2.34 -4.76 4.93
N GLN A 141 -3.60 -5.19 5.00
CA GLN A 141 -4.04 -6.45 4.37
C GLN A 141 -3.96 -6.37 2.85
N LYS A 142 -4.45 -5.28 2.25
CA LYS A 142 -4.45 -5.10 0.80
C LYS A 142 -3.03 -5.10 0.21
N THR A 143 -2.08 -4.49 0.88
CA THR A 143 -0.70 -4.48 0.40
C THR A 143 -0.04 -5.87 0.41
N GLN A 144 -0.56 -6.83 1.22
CA GLN A 144 -0.09 -8.22 1.17
C GLN A 144 -0.35 -8.90 -0.18
N GLU A 145 -1.31 -8.42 -0.96
CA GLU A 145 -1.57 -8.90 -2.33
C GLU A 145 -0.35 -8.79 -3.26
N LEU A 146 0.63 -7.95 -2.93
CA LEU A 146 1.89 -7.86 -3.66
C LEU A 146 2.84 -9.04 -3.39
N ARG A 147 2.59 -9.86 -2.36
CA ARG A 147 3.41 -11.05 -2.07
C ARG A 147 3.27 -12.08 -3.18
N GLY A 148 4.39 -12.73 -3.48
CA GLY A 148 4.46 -13.73 -4.54
C GLY A 148 4.62 -13.13 -5.94
N LEU A 149 4.41 -11.82 -6.14
CA LEU A 149 4.71 -11.18 -7.43
C LEU A 149 6.22 -11.09 -7.67
N PRO A 150 6.66 -11.22 -8.93
CA PRO A 150 8.05 -10.93 -9.29
C PRO A 150 8.43 -9.49 -8.97
N VAL A 151 9.60 -9.28 -8.35
CA VAL A 151 10.10 -7.95 -8.02
C VAL A 151 10.19 -7.07 -9.26
N ILE A 152 10.58 -7.63 -10.40
CA ILE A 152 10.66 -6.93 -11.70
C ILE A 152 9.27 -6.48 -12.15
N TYR A 153 8.23 -7.31 -11.98
CA TYR A 153 6.85 -6.94 -12.28
C TYR A 153 6.40 -5.73 -11.44
N VAL A 154 6.60 -5.81 -10.11
CA VAL A 154 6.27 -4.70 -9.20
C VAL A 154 7.05 -3.43 -9.55
N SER A 155 8.32 -3.56 -9.94
CA SER A 155 9.16 -2.43 -10.36
C SER A 155 8.67 -1.79 -11.67
N ARG A 156 8.28 -2.60 -12.64
CA ARG A 156 7.77 -2.12 -13.94
C ARG A 156 6.42 -1.41 -13.81
N HIS A 157 5.52 -1.95 -12.96
CA HIS A 157 4.17 -1.42 -12.76
C HIS A 157 4.07 -0.50 -11.53
N LYS A 158 5.20 -0.07 -10.98
CA LYS A 158 5.25 0.75 -9.76
C LYS A 158 4.31 1.95 -9.80
N GLU A 159 4.38 2.76 -10.85
CA GLU A 159 3.55 3.97 -10.98
C GLU A 159 2.06 3.66 -11.14
N GLU A 160 1.72 2.54 -11.79
CA GLU A 160 0.35 2.07 -11.93
C GLU A 160 -0.21 1.63 -10.58
N LEU A 161 0.55 0.84 -9.82
CA LEU A 161 0.21 0.36 -8.50
C LEU A 161 0.08 1.53 -7.48
N GLU A 162 1.02 2.47 -7.51
CA GLU A 162 0.95 3.69 -6.67
C GLU A 162 -0.29 4.51 -6.99
N ARG A 163 -0.63 4.71 -8.27
CA ARG A 163 -1.82 5.45 -8.71
C ARG A 163 -3.12 4.74 -8.31
N SER A 164 -3.18 3.41 -8.44
CA SER A 164 -4.33 2.62 -8.04
C SER A 164 -4.59 2.75 -6.54
N LEU A 165 -3.57 2.53 -5.71
CA LEU A 165 -3.65 2.70 -4.25
C LEU A 165 -4.03 4.13 -3.86
N LEU A 166 -3.46 5.13 -4.55
CA LEU A 166 -3.76 6.54 -4.32
C LEU A 166 -5.22 6.89 -4.65
N ALA A 167 -5.73 6.38 -5.77
CA ALA A 167 -7.12 6.61 -6.19
C ALA A 167 -8.11 6.01 -5.18
N GLU A 168 -7.86 4.80 -4.72
CA GLU A 168 -8.68 4.12 -3.72
C GLU A 168 -8.66 4.84 -2.37
N LEU A 169 -7.46 5.20 -1.87
CA LEU A 169 -7.31 5.98 -0.65
C LEU A 169 -8.06 7.31 -0.73
N SER A 170 -7.97 7.99 -1.88
CA SER A 170 -8.69 9.26 -2.09
C SER A 170 -10.21 9.10 -2.12
N ALA A 171 -10.70 7.90 -2.39
CA ALA A 171 -12.13 7.58 -2.37
C ALA A 171 -12.67 7.25 -0.98
N GLU A 172 -11.79 6.92 -0.01
CA GLU A 172 -12.15 6.53 1.35
C GLU A 172 -12.96 7.62 2.07
N PRO A 173 -14.06 7.25 2.76
CA PRO A 173 -14.92 8.21 3.45
C PRO A 173 -14.18 9.03 4.51
N GLU A 174 -13.26 8.40 5.26
CA GLU A 174 -12.47 9.04 6.31
C GLU A 174 -11.48 10.04 5.72
N VAL A 175 -10.86 9.71 4.59
CA VAL A 175 -9.93 10.60 3.88
C VAL A 175 -10.68 11.83 3.38
N LYS A 176 -11.87 11.66 2.82
CA LYS A 176 -12.74 12.77 2.39
C LYS A 176 -13.27 13.59 3.56
N ARG A 177 -13.75 12.92 4.63
CA ARG A 177 -14.30 13.58 5.82
C ARG A 177 -13.27 14.50 6.48
N HIS A 178 -12.03 14.08 6.53
CA HIS A 178 -10.95 14.81 7.16
C HIS A 178 -10.12 15.63 6.18
N ASN A 179 -10.58 15.78 4.95
CA ASN A 179 -9.90 16.49 3.86
C ASN A 179 -8.39 16.18 3.79
N LEU A 180 -8.08 14.87 3.81
CA LEU A 180 -6.70 14.39 3.80
C LEU A 180 -6.19 14.27 2.36
N ARG A 181 -4.93 14.58 2.18
CA ARG A 181 -4.18 14.35 0.93
C ARG A 181 -3.32 13.11 1.08
N PRO A 182 -3.71 12.00 0.46
CA PRO A 182 -2.89 10.80 0.47
C PRO A 182 -1.69 10.95 -0.46
N SER A 183 -0.58 10.34 -0.06
CA SER A 183 0.56 10.06 -0.94
C SER A 183 1.03 8.64 -0.70
N VAL A 184 1.41 7.94 -1.77
CA VAL A 184 1.83 6.55 -1.74
C VAL A 184 3.21 6.45 -2.37
N VAL A 185 4.11 5.75 -1.71
CA VAL A 185 5.44 5.44 -2.23
C VAL A 185 5.67 3.94 -2.08
N LEU A 186 5.86 3.27 -3.21
CA LEU A 186 6.20 1.86 -3.30
C LEU A 186 7.71 1.71 -3.56
N THR A 187 8.39 0.90 -2.77
CA THR A 187 9.79 0.56 -2.94
C THR A 187 9.91 -0.93 -3.26
N PRO A 188 10.04 -1.31 -4.55
CA PRO A 188 10.12 -2.70 -4.95
C PRO A 188 11.39 -3.38 -4.43
N GLY A 189 11.26 -4.64 -4.01
CA GLY A 189 12.35 -5.46 -3.50
C GLY A 189 11.84 -6.83 -3.04
N VAL A 190 12.73 -7.72 -2.63
CA VAL A 190 12.34 -8.98 -1.98
C VAL A 190 11.58 -8.68 -0.68
N ASN A 191 12.00 -7.66 0.04
CA ASN A 191 11.25 -7.01 1.11
C ASN A 191 10.76 -5.67 0.56
N SER A 192 9.57 -5.67 -0.04
CA SER A 192 9.00 -4.45 -0.64
C SER A 192 8.48 -3.51 0.44
N GLY A 193 8.72 -2.20 0.27
CA GLY A 193 8.20 -1.17 1.17
C GLY A 193 6.98 -0.47 0.58
N VAL A 194 5.92 -0.31 1.37
CA VAL A 194 4.76 0.52 1.02
C VAL A 194 4.57 1.58 2.09
N ARG A 195 4.88 2.83 1.73
CA ARG A 195 4.70 3.97 2.63
C ARG A 195 3.57 4.85 2.17
N ILE A 196 2.59 5.04 3.05
CA ILE A 196 1.43 5.89 2.84
C ILE A 196 1.52 7.08 3.81
N ARG A 197 1.30 8.29 3.30
CA ARG A 197 1.13 9.49 4.13
C ARG A 197 -0.25 10.07 3.89
N LEU A 198 -0.90 10.47 4.97
CA LEU A 198 -2.22 11.10 4.96
C LEU A 198 -2.10 12.44 5.69
N GLU A 199 -2.02 13.54 4.96
CA GLU A 199 -1.82 14.87 5.56
C GLU A 199 -2.99 15.80 5.26
N SER A 200 -3.36 16.63 6.23
CA SER A 200 -4.32 17.72 6.03
C SER A 200 -3.58 19.02 5.76
N ASP A 201 -4.07 19.82 4.79
CA ASP A 201 -3.60 21.18 4.56
C ASP A 201 -4.43 22.22 5.33
N GLU A 202 -5.49 21.79 6.03
CA GLU A 202 -6.41 22.69 6.70
C GLU A 202 -6.16 22.74 8.21
N TYR A 203 -5.82 21.59 8.81
CA TYR A 203 -5.64 21.52 10.26
C TYR A 203 -4.57 20.51 10.66
N LYS A 204 -4.09 20.68 11.89
CA LYS A 204 -3.15 19.79 12.58
C LYS A 204 -3.69 19.46 13.96
N ILE A 205 -3.89 18.17 14.22
CA ILE A 205 -4.39 17.67 15.50
C ILE A 205 -3.45 16.55 15.95
N TRP A 206 -2.99 16.61 17.18
CA TRP A 206 -2.24 15.52 17.77
C TRP A 206 -2.50 15.44 19.28
N PHE A 207 -2.31 14.26 19.84
CA PHE A 207 -2.40 13.97 21.26
C PHE A 207 -1.14 13.25 21.68
N GLU A 208 -0.49 13.74 22.73
CA GLU A 208 0.70 13.11 23.29
C GLU A 208 0.50 12.91 24.80
N GLY A 209 0.89 11.70 25.28
CA GLY A 209 1.04 11.41 26.71
C GLY A 209 2.53 11.33 27.04
N TYR A 210 2.91 11.85 28.20
CA TYR A 210 4.29 11.92 28.65
C TYR A 210 4.47 11.16 29.95
N GLY A 211 5.54 10.38 30.02
CA GLY A 211 6.04 9.76 31.26
C GLY A 211 7.49 10.15 31.48
N ASP A 212 7.78 10.99 32.48
CA ASP A 212 9.11 11.53 32.75
C ASP A 212 9.81 10.70 33.84
N ILE A 213 11.03 10.25 33.58
CA ILE A 213 11.88 9.46 34.47
C ILE A 213 13.08 10.31 34.88
N GLY A 214 13.26 10.49 36.15
CA GLY A 214 14.34 11.34 36.72
C GLY A 214 13.93 12.78 36.98
N ARG A 215 12.65 13.13 36.81
CA ARG A 215 12.06 14.38 37.24
C ARG A 215 11.47 14.23 38.66
N ASN A 216 11.56 15.26 39.48
CA ASN A 216 11.11 15.18 40.88
C ASN A 216 9.60 15.29 41.04
N GLU A 217 8.91 16.01 40.13
CA GLU A 217 7.48 16.30 40.16
C GLU A 217 6.92 16.30 38.75
N ASN A 218 5.61 16.15 38.60
CA ASN A 218 4.91 16.20 37.32
C ASN A 218 5.40 15.13 36.30
N ASN A 219 5.50 13.90 36.78
CA ASN A 219 6.08 12.80 36.01
C ASN A 219 5.14 12.27 34.94
N ILE A 220 3.83 12.45 35.08
CA ILE A 220 2.84 12.00 34.11
C ILE A 220 2.02 13.22 33.64
N SER A 221 2.04 13.46 32.35
CA SER A 221 1.28 14.57 31.75
C SER A 221 0.78 14.20 30.35
N GLY A 222 -0.16 14.98 29.85
CA GLY A 222 -0.69 14.86 28.50
C GLY A 222 -0.84 16.20 27.84
N ARG A 223 -0.78 16.23 26.51
CA ARG A 223 -1.01 17.43 25.71
C ARG A 223 -1.82 17.12 24.48
N ALA A 224 -2.79 17.97 24.19
CA ALA A 224 -3.57 17.97 22.98
C ALA A 224 -3.31 19.25 22.21
N HIS A 225 -3.14 19.17 20.91
CA HIS A 225 -2.91 20.28 20.02
C HIS A 225 -3.99 20.33 18.94
N PHE A 226 -4.52 21.50 18.68
CA PHE A 226 -5.54 21.80 17.70
C PHE A 226 -5.11 23.02 16.89
N GLY A 227 -4.56 22.80 15.72
CA GLY A 227 -4.08 23.85 14.82
C GLY A 227 -4.94 23.97 13.57
N LYS A 228 -5.02 25.20 13.04
CA LYS A 228 -5.61 25.50 11.74
C LYS A 228 -4.59 26.23 10.88
N TYR A 229 -4.32 25.70 9.70
CA TYR A 229 -3.49 26.36 8.72
C TYR A 229 -4.22 27.55 8.10
N ILE A 230 -3.65 28.75 8.21
CA ILE A 230 -4.11 29.98 7.54
C ILE A 230 -3.37 30.22 6.23
N SER A 231 -2.23 29.58 6.06
CA SER A 231 -1.48 29.48 4.81
C SER A 231 -0.73 28.17 4.76
N LYS A 232 0.02 27.89 3.68
CA LYS A 232 0.88 26.70 3.58
C LYS A 232 1.99 26.62 4.64
N ARG A 233 2.27 27.72 5.32
CA ARG A 233 3.36 27.83 6.31
C ARG A 233 2.90 28.32 7.67
N ASP A 234 1.74 28.92 7.73
CA ASP A 234 1.26 29.62 8.91
C ASP A 234 0.12 28.84 9.57
N GLU A 235 0.26 28.59 10.85
CA GLU A 235 -0.70 27.85 11.67
C GLU A 235 -1.08 28.72 12.89
N ILE A 236 -2.37 28.83 13.16
CA ILE A 236 -2.90 29.30 14.45
C ILE A 236 -3.34 28.06 15.21
N PHE A 237 -2.95 27.95 16.48
CA PHE A 237 -3.26 26.76 17.26
C PHE A 237 -3.63 27.06 18.71
N GLY A 238 -4.32 26.09 19.31
CA GLY A 238 -4.52 25.95 20.74
C GLY A 238 -3.94 24.65 21.25
N GLU A 239 -3.35 24.67 22.43
CA GLU A 239 -2.92 23.47 23.15
C GLU A 239 -3.63 23.37 24.49
N VAL A 240 -3.96 22.17 24.91
CA VAL A 240 -4.47 21.84 26.24
C VAL A 240 -3.50 20.86 26.86
N GLY A 241 -2.92 21.24 27.99
CA GLY A 241 -2.06 20.38 28.80
C GLY A 241 -2.77 19.92 30.06
N VAL A 242 -2.43 18.73 30.52
CA VAL A 242 -2.85 18.20 31.82
C VAL A 242 -1.67 17.51 32.49
N THR A 243 -1.44 17.83 33.74
CA THR A 243 -0.51 17.13 34.61
C THR A 243 -1.33 16.28 35.59
N LEU A 244 -1.04 14.97 35.65
CA LEU A 244 -1.87 14.03 36.39
C LEU A 244 -1.52 13.95 37.88
N ASP A 245 -0.31 14.32 38.26
CA ASP A 245 0.14 14.25 39.67
C ASP A 245 -0.70 15.18 40.57
N ASP A 246 -1.00 16.41 40.12
CA ASP A 246 -1.79 17.40 40.84
C ASP A 246 -3.12 17.76 40.14
N VAL A 247 -3.41 17.12 39.00
CA VAL A 247 -4.59 17.38 38.13
C VAL A 247 -4.65 18.85 37.69
N ASP A 248 -3.50 19.41 37.35
CA ASP A 248 -3.42 20.78 36.83
C ASP A 248 -3.64 20.84 35.33
N TRP A 249 -4.45 21.81 34.91
CA TRP A 249 -4.74 22.10 33.51
C TRP A 249 -4.08 23.38 33.06
N ASP A 250 -3.48 23.34 31.88
CA ASP A 250 -2.99 24.52 31.17
C ASP A 250 -3.59 24.65 29.78
N PHE A 251 -3.76 25.85 29.33
CA PHE A 251 -4.27 26.18 28.01
C PHE A 251 -3.29 27.15 27.35
N SER A 252 -2.92 26.88 26.12
CA SER A 252 -2.06 27.75 25.33
C SER A 252 -2.75 28.09 24.02
N ALA A 253 -2.57 29.33 23.58
CA ALA A 253 -2.95 29.78 22.26
C ALA A 253 -1.73 30.40 21.58
N GLY A 254 -1.51 30.05 20.31
CA GLY A 254 -0.28 30.43 19.66
C GLY A 254 -0.35 30.48 18.15
N TYR A 255 0.80 30.76 17.59
CA TYR A 255 1.06 30.82 16.17
C TYR A 255 2.34 30.06 15.87
N ALA A 256 2.34 29.30 14.78
CA ALA A 256 3.50 28.55 14.30
C ALA A 256 3.80 28.88 12.84
N LEU A 257 5.11 28.97 12.53
CA LEU A 257 5.64 29.12 11.20
C LEU A 257 6.39 27.86 10.82
N HIS A 258 5.94 27.19 9.74
CA HIS A 258 6.52 25.97 9.20
C HIS A 258 7.42 26.28 8.01
N HIS A 259 8.68 25.92 8.07
CA HIS A 259 9.63 26.05 6.97
C HIS A 259 10.40 24.75 6.73
N GLY A 260 9.92 23.96 5.77
CA GLY A 260 10.50 22.65 5.48
C GLY A 260 10.38 21.69 6.67
N LYS A 261 11.50 21.38 7.30
CA LYS A 261 11.60 20.49 8.47
C LYS A 261 11.67 21.27 9.81
N THR A 262 11.56 22.57 9.77
CA THR A 262 11.68 23.46 10.93
C THR A 262 10.34 24.09 11.24
N THR A 263 9.94 24.06 12.51
CA THR A 263 8.76 24.77 13.01
C THR A 263 9.21 25.71 14.12
N VAL A 264 8.83 26.98 14.00
CA VAL A 264 9.02 27.97 15.06
C VAL A 264 7.64 28.39 15.54
N SER A 265 7.39 28.29 16.82
CA SER A 265 6.10 28.71 17.39
C SER A 265 6.26 29.59 18.59
N TYR A 266 5.27 30.50 18.74
CA TYR A 266 5.06 31.34 19.88
C TYR A 266 3.67 31.07 20.44
N MET A 267 3.55 30.89 21.75
CA MET A 267 2.28 30.68 22.42
C MET A 267 2.26 31.37 23.78
N ARG A 268 1.05 31.76 24.23
CA ARG A 268 0.79 32.24 25.57
C ARG A 268 0.06 31.16 26.36
N ARG A 269 0.60 30.83 27.53
CA ARG A 269 0.12 29.78 28.42
C ARG A 269 -0.67 30.35 29.58
N SER A 270 -1.87 29.86 29.82
CA SER A 270 -2.77 30.22 30.91
C SER A 270 -3.00 29.00 31.82
N PRO A 271 -3.16 29.14 33.17
CA PRO A 271 -3.34 30.38 33.92
C PRO A 271 -2.03 31.12 34.22
N LEU A 272 -0.86 30.54 33.99
CA LEU A 272 0.43 31.13 34.41
C LEU A 272 0.77 32.45 33.74
N GLY A 273 0.11 32.78 32.61
CA GLY A 273 0.32 34.07 31.93
C GLY A 273 1.68 34.19 31.25
N GLU A 274 2.40 33.09 31.09
CA GLU A 274 3.75 33.07 30.50
C GLU A 274 3.74 32.95 28.99
N ASN A 275 4.81 33.45 28.38
CA ASN A 275 5.06 33.23 26.93
C ASN A 275 6.01 32.08 26.77
N VAL A 276 5.70 31.23 25.77
CA VAL A 276 6.52 30.06 25.41
C VAL A 276 6.95 30.20 23.95
N TYR A 277 8.25 30.04 23.72
CA TYR A 277 8.85 30.03 22.40
C TYR A 277 9.35 28.61 22.16
N ARG A 278 8.93 27.99 21.06
CA ARG A 278 9.29 26.62 20.72
C ARG A 278 9.93 26.57 19.34
N LEU A 279 11.05 25.88 19.24
CA LEU A 279 11.71 25.52 17.99
C LEU A 279 11.73 24.01 17.87
N GLU A 280 11.23 23.47 16.78
CA GLU A 280 11.30 22.04 16.45
C GLU A 280 12.00 21.86 15.10
N GLN A 281 12.89 20.88 15.03
CA GLN A 281 13.64 20.53 13.83
C GLN A 281 13.60 19.03 13.60
N ASP A 282 12.95 18.58 12.53
CA ASP A 282 13.01 17.19 12.08
C ASP A 282 14.32 16.95 11.31
N ILE A 283 15.26 16.24 11.93
CA ILE A 283 16.55 15.89 11.29
C ILE A 283 16.32 14.78 10.29
N THR A 284 15.68 13.70 10.75
CA THR A 284 15.28 12.53 9.94
C THR A 284 13.83 12.18 10.26
N PRO A 285 13.20 11.23 9.55
CA PRO A 285 11.87 10.74 9.92
C PRO A 285 11.77 10.16 11.34
N LYS A 286 12.89 9.79 11.96
CA LYS A 286 12.95 9.21 13.31
C LYS A 286 13.51 10.15 14.38
N TRP A 287 14.26 11.18 14.00
CA TRP A 287 14.94 12.06 14.93
C TRP A 287 14.40 13.49 14.85
N ARG A 288 14.01 14.05 16.02
CA ARG A 288 13.57 15.45 16.19
C ARG A 288 14.36 16.11 17.29
N LEU A 289 14.79 17.34 17.05
CA LEU A 289 15.27 18.26 18.08
C LEU A 289 14.12 19.20 18.46
N ARG A 290 14.02 19.53 19.76
CA ARG A 290 13.09 20.48 20.32
C ARG A 290 13.83 21.42 21.27
N ALA A 291 13.57 22.71 21.20
CA ALA A 291 13.98 23.70 22.17
C ALA A 291 12.77 24.53 22.57
N GLU A 292 12.55 24.68 23.86
CA GLU A 292 11.47 25.51 24.42
C GLU A 292 12.02 26.45 25.44
N TYR A 293 11.57 27.72 25.41
CA TYR A 293 11.87 28.72 26.41
C TYR A 293 10.57 29.24 27.03
N PHE A 294 10.48 29.17 28.34
CA PHE A 294 9.36 29.61 29.19
C PHE A 294 9.72 30.89 29.88
N SER A 295 9.10 32.02 29.45
CA SER A 295 9.49 33.35 29.93
C SER A 295 9.10 33.62 31.39
N GLY A 296 8.08 32.95 31.91
CA GLY A 296 7.61 33.15 33.29
C GLY A 296 8.51 32.50 34.34
N SER A 297 9.01 31.31 34.03
CA SER A 297 9.88 30.54 34.88
C SER A 297 11.36 30.69 34.55
N ASP A 298 11.71 31.43 33.49
CA ASP A 298 13.07 31.56 32.93
C ASP A 298 13.71 30.15 32.68
N THR A 299 12.89 29.23 32.19
CA THR A 299 13.29 27.85 31.99
C THR A 299 13.53 27.57 30.52
N THR A 300 14.63 26.91 30.21
CA THR A 300 14.92 26.40 28.86
C THR A 300 14.94 24.89 28.89
N GLU A 301 14.19 24.25 27.98
CA GLU A 301 14.22 22.84 27.75
C GLU A 301 14.77 22.55 26.36
N ILE A 302 15.72 21.62 26.27
CA ILE A 302 16.25 21.10 25.01
C ILE A 302 16.02 19.61 24.99
N GLY A 303 15.30 19.11 23.99
CA GLY A 303 14.94 17.70 23.85
C GLY A 303 15.49 17.11 22.56
N VAL A 304 15.97 15.87 22.66
CA VAL A 304 16.31 15.03 21.50
C VAL A 304 15.39 13.84 21.52
N ARG A 305 14.47 13.78 20.56
CA ARG A 305 13.43 12.75 20.47
C ARG A 305 13.79 11.73 19.40
N TYR A 306 13.66 10.44 19.75
CA TYR A 306 13.75 9.32 18.83
C TYR A 306 12.42 8.59 18.74
N ARG A 307 11.85 8.46 17.55
CA ARG A 307 10.63 7.70 17.29
C ARG A 307 10.96 6.21 17.18
N ILE A 308 10.54 5.42 18.18
CA ILE A 308 10.70 3.97 18.24
C ILE A 308 9.67 3.31 17.34
N HIS A 309 8.41 3.71 17.53
CA HIS A 309 7.23 3.25 16.80
C HIS A 309 6.31 4.45 16.53
N GLU A 310 5.30 4.29 15.69
CA GLU A 310 4.33 5.36 15.43
C GLU A 310 3.59 5.88 16.67
N PHE A 311 3.34 4.98 17.63
CA PHE A 311 2.68 5.31 18.89
C PHE A 311 3.64 5.55 20.05
N LEU A 312 4.96 5.41 19.84
CA LEU A 312 5.92 5.49 20.93
C LEU A 312 7.20 6.20 20.50
N SER A 313 7.58 7.19 21.26
CA SER A 313 8.87 7.87 21.14
C SER A 313 9.59 7.94 22.49
N ALA A 314 10.89 8.06 22.46
CA ALA A 314 11.72 8.35 23.60
C ALA A 314 12.42 9.69 23.39
N GLU A 315 12.46 10.51 24.42
CA GLU A 315 13.07 11.84 24.36
C GLU A 315 14.02 12.02 25.56
N TYR A 316 15.24 12.44 25.28
CA TYR A 316 16.15 12.91 26.32
C TYR A 316 15.99 14.42 26.41
N VAL A 317 15.62 14.92 27.60
CA VAL A 317 15.36 16.34 27.85
C VAL A 317 16.38 16.88 28.83
N TYR A 318 16.95 18.04 28.51
CA TYR A 318 17.79 18.82 29.37
C TYR A 318 17.05 20.11 29.74
N SER A 319 16.76 20.29 31.01
CA SER A 319 16.01 21.45 31.53
C SER A 319 16.74 22.06 32.72
N ASN A 320 17.17 23.32 32.59
CA ASN A 320 17.84 24.08 33.64
C ASN A 320 18.87 23.27 34.45
N ASP A 321 19.86 22.70 33.78
CA ASP A 321 20.93 21.86 34.34
C ASP A 321 20.50 20.50 34.92
N LYS A 322 19.24 20.10 34.72
CA LYS A 322 18.73 18.78 35.18
C LYS A 322 18.24 17.96 33.97
N PRO A 323 18.96 16.90 33.61
CA PRO A 323 18.48 16.00 32.58
C PRO A 323 17.42 15.05 33.11
N TYR A 324 16.47 14.68 32.24
CA TYR A 324 15.52 13.60 32.49
C TYR A 324 15.20 12.87 31.18
N PHE A 325 14.64 11.71 31.32
CA PHE A 325 14.22 10.88 30.18
C PHE A 325 12.70 10.88 30.09
N ARG A 326 12.16 11.12 28.90
CA ARG A 326 10.73 11.19 28.63
C ARG A 326 10.32 10.08 27.68
N ILE A 327 9.31 9.32 28.05
CA ILE A 327 8.59 8.42 27.16
C ILE A 327 7.37 9.18 26.62
N VAL A 328 7.19 9.17 25.32
CA VAL A 328 6.08 9.88 24.64
C VAL A 328 5.19 8.88 23.96
N GLY A 329 3.94 8.79 24.39
CA GLY A 329 2.88 8.10 23.71
C GLY A 329 2.24 9.04 22.67
N ASN A 330 2.30 8.70 21.40
CA ASN A 330 1.66 9.43 20.30
C ASN A 330 0.32 8.76 19.99
N LEU A 331 -0.80 9.40 20.25
CA LEU A 331 -2.14 8.82 20.12
C LEU A 331 -2.84 9.19 18.80
#